data_98e84e6ba977ba1a53f3571eaad9d04a
#
_entry.id   98e84e6ba977ba1a53f3571eaad9d04a
#
_cell.length_a   1.000
_cell.length_b   1.000
_cell.length_c   1.000
_cell.angle_alpha   90.00
_cell.angle_beta   90.00
_cell.angle_gamma   90.00
#
_symmetry.space_group_name_H-M   'P 1'
#
loop_
_entity.id
_entity.type
_entity.pdbx_description
1 polymer ?
#
loop_
_entity_poly.entity_id
_entity_poly.type
_entity_poly.pdbx_seq_one_letter_code
_entity_poly.pdbx_strand_id
1 'polypeptide(L)'
;MIENKSLGSKIFDVLNVVFLVIVMLICIMPVWYVLCVSLSSREAVNAGKVAFWPVGFNLLSYQKILGEGEFFGSFLISIKRVVLGTAVSMVCVLMAAFPLSRTKKQFPHKEIFMWILVFCMLFNGGTVPWYITMRNYHLMDSIWGLVLGTGLQVFNVILAVNFFKNLPSELEEACFIDGGGPWRNLISICIPLAKPMVATIALFTMVMYWNEFFQGMVLSTRQSSYPLQTYIQQMVVTLDYSTMNVEQIAQAMKLNNLSLDSAKIFIAMIPVLIVYPFLQRYFVDGITLGSVKG
;
A
#
# COMPACT_ATOMS: atom_id res chain seq x y z
N MET A 1 -17.92 -20.87 -23.58
CA MET A 1 -17.86 -19.62 -24.36
C MET A 1 -17.78 -19.98 -25.85
N ILE A 2 -18.74 -19.54 -26.66
CA ILE A 2 -18.69 -19.73 -28.14
C ILE A 2 -17.72 -18.68 -28.65
N GLU A 3 -16.50 -19.09 -29.05
CA GLU A 3 -15.54 -18.19 -29.69
C GLU A 3 -16.14 -17.75 -31.06
N ASN A 4 -16.50 -16.49 -31.12
CA ASN A 4 -16.97 -15.88 -32.33
C ASN A 4 -15.77 -15.64 -33.27
N LYS A 5 -15.54 -16.55 -34.24
CA LYS A 5 -14.38 -16.52 -35.15
C LYS A 5 -14.56 -15.55 -36.35
N SER A 6 -15.43 -14.54 -36.22
CA SER A 6 -15.61 -13.53 -37.26
C SER A 6 -14.33 -12.70 -37.46
N LEU A 7 -14.06 -12.26 -38.70
CA LEU A 7 -12.91 -11.39 -39.01
C LEU A 7 -12.90 -10.12 -38.13
N GLY A 8 -14.07 -9.53 -37.88
CA GLY A 8 -14.21 -8.36 -37.00
C GLY A 8 -13.78 -8.65 -35.54
N SER A 9 -14.13 -9.82 -35.01
CA SER A 9 -13.67 -10.23 -33.65
C SER A 9 -12.15 -10.38 -33.59
N LYS A 10 -11.52 -10.97 -34.57
CA LYS A 10 -10.07 -11.12 -34.64
C LYS A 10 -9.35 -9.77 -34.71
N ILE A 11 -9.87 -8.84 -35.52
CA ILE A 11 -9.31 -7.49 -35.62
C ILE A 11 -9.44 -6.77 -34.28
N PHE A 12 -10.60 -6.87 -33.62
CA PHE A 12 -10.82 -6.29 -32.30
C PHE A 12 -9.85 -6.87 -31.25
N ASP A 13 -9.66 -8.18 -31.22
CA ASP A 13 -8.75 -8.84 -30.28
C ASP A 13 -7.30 -8.37 -30.48
N VAL A 14 -6.84 -8.26 -31.73
CA VAL A 14 -5.51 -7.75 -32.05
C VAL A 14 -5.36 -6.30 -31.62
N LEU A 15 -6.31 -5.44 -31.94
CA LEU A 15 -6.28 -4.02 -31.54
C LEU A 15 -6.29 -3.87 -30.02
N ASN A 16 -7.10 -4.68 -29.30
CA ASN A 16 -7.14 -4.70 -27.85
C ASN A 16 -5.80 -5.12 -27.24
N VAL A 17 -5.17 -6.18 -27.76
CA VAL A 17 -3.85 -6.61 -27.30
C VAL A 17 -2.79 -5.53 -27.55
N VAL A 18 -2.77 -4.92 -28.74
CA VAL A 18 -1.84 -3.81 -29.06
C VAL A 18 -2.06 -2.64 -28.11
N PHE A 19 -3.32 -2.25 -27.88
CA PHE A 19 -3.64 -1.18 -26.92
C PHE A 19 -3.14 -1.51 -25.52
N LEU A 20 -3.39 -2.72 -25.01
CA LEU A 20 -2.93 -3.15 -23.69
C LEU A 20 -1.40 -3.18 -23.59
N VAL A 21 -0.69 -3.61 -24.62
CA VAL A 21 0.77 -3.59 -24.67
C VAL A 21 1.30 -2.15 -24.62
N ILE A 22 0.70 -1.22 -25.37
CA ILE A 22 1.10 0.20 -25.33
C ILE A 22 0.89 0.77 -23.92
N VAL A 23 -0.26 0.52 -23.30
CA VAL A 23 -0.53 0.98 -21.93
C VAL A 23 0.48 0.38 -20.94
N MET A 24 0.78 -0.91 -21.05
CA MET A 24 1.79 -1.57 -20.22
C MET A 24 3.16 -0.92 -20.38
N LEU A 25 3.62 -0.64 -21.60
CA LEU A 25 4.89 0.03 -21.85
C LEU A 25 4.94 1.42 -21.26
N ILE A 26 3.87 2.22 -21.38
CA ILE A 26 3.77 3.54 -20.78
C ILE A 26 3.84 3.47 -19.25
N CYS A 27 3.20 2.48 -18.61
CA CYS A 27 3.24 2.29 -17.17
C CYS A 27 4.63 1.85 -16.66
N ILE A 28 5.36 1.05 -17.42
CA ILE A 28 6.70 0.57 -17.04
C ILE A 28 7.77 1.65 -17.28
N MET A 29 7.57 2.55 -18.24
CA MET A 29 8.57 3.54 -18.66
C MET A 29 9.13 4.40 -17.51
N PRO A 30 8.31 4.96 -16.57
CA PRO A 30 8.84 5.73 -15.45
C PRO A 30 9.75 4.90 -14.53
N VAL A 31 9.38 3.66 -14.25
CA VAL A 31 10.16 2.74 -13.41
C VAL A 31 11.48 2.39 -14.08
N TRP A 32 11.43 2.10 -15.37
CA TRP A 32 12.60 1.83 -16.19
C TRP A 32 13.56 3.03 -16.25
N TYR A 33 13.02 4.23 -16.41
CA TYR A 33 13.80 5.47 -16.40
C TYR A 33 14.53 5.68 -15.07
N VAL A 34 13.82 5.53 -13.93
CA VAL A 34 14.44 5.62 -12.60
C VAL A 34 15.57 4.60 -12.44
N LEU A 35 15.39 3.37 -12.92
CA LEU A 35 16.42 2.36 -12.91
C LEU A 35 17.62 2.78 -13.77
N CYS A 36 17.41 3.27 -14.99
CA CYS A 36 18.49 3.74 -15.86
C CYS A 36 19.28 4.90 -15.24
N VAL A 37 18.59 5.86 -14.63
CA VAL A 37 19.23 6.98 -13.93
C VAL A 37 20.05 6.50 -12.74
N SER A 38 19.52 5.55 -11.96
CA SER A 38 20.20 5.00 -10.78
C SER A 38 21.51 4.26 -11.10
N LEU A 39 21.62 3.72 -12.31
CA LEU A 39 22.77 2.97 -12.81
C LEU A 39 23.72 3.82 -13.67
N SER A 40 23.42 5.11 -13.86
CA SER A 40 24.18 6.01 -14.71
C SER A 40 25.17 6.86 -13.93
N SER A 41 26.23 7.33 -14.60
CA SER A 41 27.17 8.27 -14.01
C SER A 41 26.48 9.62 -13.72
N ARG A 42 26.91 10.28 -12.65
CA ARG A 42 26.37 11.58 -12.23
C ARG A 42 26.48 12.65 -13.34
N GLU A 43 27.60 12.63 -14.08
CA GLU A 43 27.85 13.56 -15.16
C GLU A 43 26.85 13.36 -16.31
N ALA A 44 26.54 12.10 -16.67
CA ALA A 44 25.58 11.77 -17.71
C ALA A 44 24.15 12.16 -17.34
N VAL A 45 23.78 11.94 -16.07
CA VAL A 45 22.45 12.29 -15.54
C VAL A 45 22.27 13.81 -15.51
N ASN A 46 23.26 14.55 -14.98
CA ASN A 46 23.20 16.00 -14.91
C ASN A 46 23.24 16.68 -16.32
N ALA A 47 23.87 16.01 -17.28
CA ALA A 47 23.87 16.45 -18.69
C ALA A 47 22.58 16.07 -19.46
N GLY A 48 21.62 15.39 -18.82
CA GLY A 48 20.36 14.97 -19.46
C GLY A 48 20.55 13.90 -20.58
N LYS A 49 21.66 13.17 -20.56
CA LYS A 49 22.00 12.17 -21.60
C LYS A 49 21.31 10.82 -21.40
N VAL A 50 20.74 10.59 -20.21
CA VAL A 50 20.07 9.32 -19.87
C VAL A 50 18.63 9.38 -20.38
N ALA A 51 18.25 8.43 -21.26
CA ALA A 51 16.88 8.28 -21.74
C ALA A 51 16.38 6.84 -21.53
N PHE A 52 16.69 5.94 -22.46
CA PHE A 52 16.23 4.55 -22.43
C PHE A 52 17.27 3.57 -21.88
N TRP A 53 18.55 3.94 -21.83
CA TRP A 53 19.64 3.09 -21.39
C TRP A 53 20.57 3.83 -20.43
N PRO A 54 21.21 3.11 -19.47
CA PRO A 54 22.21 3.71 -18.59
C PRO A 54 23.41 4.24 -19.40
N VAL A 55 23.89 5.43 -19.03
CA VAL A 55 25.07 6.05 -19.63
C VAL A 55 26.17 6.16 -18.56
N GLY A 56 27.36 5.61 -18.85
CA GLY A 56 28.43 5.52 -17.85
C GLY A 56 28.05 4.58 -16.69
N PHE A 57 27.65 3.36 -17.03
CA PHE A 57 27.14 2.36 -16.07
C PHE A 57 28.07 2.21 -14.87
N ASN A 58 27.51 2.37 -13.67
CA ASN A 58 28.19 2.14 -12.41
C ASN A 58 27.20 1.77 -11.29
N LEU A 59 27.73 1.22 -10.19
CA LEU A 59 26.95 0.84 -8.99
C LEU A 59 27.31 1.71 -7.79
N LEU A 60 27.96 2.85 -7.97
CA LEU A 60 28.42 3.72 -6.89
C LEU A 60 27.29 4.21 -5.99
N SER A 61 26.10 4.52 -6.58
CA SER A 61 24.92 4.93 -5.82
C SER A 61 24.46 3.83 -4.86
N TYR A 62 24.44 2.58 -5.32
CA TYR A 62 24.06 1.44 -4.50
C TYR A 62 25.08 1.12 -3.41
N GLN A 63 26.38 1.20 -3.73
CA GLN A 63 27.45 1.03 -2.74
C GLN A 63 27.38 2.10 -1.65
N LYS A 64 27.08 3.35 -2.04
CA LYS A 64 26.91 4.44 -1.08
C LYS A 64 25.71 4.22 -0.16
N ILE A 65 24.56 3.80 -0.71
CA ILE A 65 23.35 3.48 0.08
C ILE A 65 23.64 2.37 1.09
N LEU A 66 24.40 1.34 0.71
CA LEU A 66 24.79 0.27 1.62
C LEU A 66 25.63 0.77 2.81
N GLY A 67 26.33 1.90 2.66
CA GLY A 67 27.06 2.57 3.75
C GLY A 67 26.23 3.56 4.57
N GLU A 68 25.02 3.91 4.11
CA GLU A 68 24.15 4.87 4.81
C GLU A 68 23.29 4.18 5.87
N GLY A 69 23.72 4.22 7.15
CA GLY A 69 22.95 3.62 8.27
C GLY A 69 21.56 4.19 8.45
N GLU A 70 21.33 5.46 8.12
CA GLU A 70 20.02 6.13 8.20
C GLU A 70 19.00 5.55 7.21
N PHE A 71 19.43 5.25 5.98
CA PHE A 71 18.56 4.60 4.98
C PHE A 71 18.09 3.22 5.47
N PHE A 72 19.02 2.40 5.96
CA PHE A 72 18.69 1.08 6.52
C PHE A 72 17.80 1.18 7.76
N GLY A 73 18.06 2.14 8.63
CA GLY A 73 17.21 2.43 9.79
C GLY A 73 15.77 2.72 9.37
N SER A 74 15.59 3.62 8.41
CA SER A 74 14.27 4.00 7.86
C SER A 74 13.58 2.83 7.15
N PHE A 75 14.34 2.00 6.42
CA PHE A 75 13.83 0.79 5.79
C PHE A 75 13.28 -0.20 6.82
N LEU A 76 14.04 -0.46 7.91
CA LEU A 76 13.60 -1.35 8.98
C LEU A 76 12.38 -0.81 9.73
N ILE A 77 12.29 0.51 9.94
CA ILE A 77 11.10 1.13 10.54
C ILE A 77 9.88 0.90 9.64
N SER A 78 10.02 1.05 8.32
CA SER A 78 8.93 0.77 7.38
C SER A 78 8.50 -0.70 7.40
N ILE A 79 9.44 -1.65 7.44
CA ILE A 79 9.11 -3.07 7.57
C ILE A 79 8.35 -3.35 8.88
N LYS A 80 8.87 -2.84 10.01
CA LYS A 80 8.19 -2.98 11.33
C LYS A 80 6.78 -2.40 11.29
N ARG A 81 6.62 -1.19 10.70
CA ARG A 81 5.33 -0.52 10.54
C ARG A 81 4.36 -1.35 9.72
N VAL A 82 4.79 -1.86 8.56
CA VAL A 82 3.96 -2.68 7.68
C VAL A 82 3.51 -3.96 8.38
N VAL A 83 4.43 -4.68 9.02
CA VAL A 83 4.11 -5.94 9.71
C VAL A 83 3.14 -5.70 10.88
N LEU A 84 3.49 -4.78 11.79
CA LEU A 84 2.66 -4.48 12.96
C LEU A 84 1.33 -3.84 12.55
N GLY A 85 1.35 -2.87 11.63
CA GLY A 85 0.16 -2.17 11.16
C GLY A 85 -0.81 -3.12 10.45
N THR A 86 -0.30 -4.00 9.58
CA THR A 86 -1.13 -5.00 8.91
C THR A 86 -1.72 -5.99 9.91
N ALA A 87 -0.94 -6.50 10.86
CA ALA A 87 -1.44 -7.42 11.86
C ALA A 87 -2.56 -6.80 12.72
N VAL A 88 -2.34 -5.61 13.25
CA VAL A 88 -3.34 -4.87 14.06
C VAL A 88 -4.57 -4.56 13.22
N SER A 89 -4.40 -4.02 12.01
CA SER A 89 -5.52 -3.69 11.12
C SER A 89 -6.34 -4.92 10.76
N MET A 90 -5.70 -6.05 10.42
CA MET A 90 -6.38 -7.30 10.09
C MET A 90 -7.22 -7.82 11.25
N VAL A 91 -6.68 -7.82 12.47
CA VAL A 91 -7.43 -8.19 13.66
C VAL A 91 -8.65 -7.29 13.84
N CYS A 92 -8.47 -5.97 13.80
CA CYS A 92 -9.56 -5.01 13.95
C CYS A 92 -10.63 -5.14 12.86
N VAL A 93 -10.22 -5.29 11.59
CA VAL A 93 -11.13 -5.46 10.45
C VAL A 93 -11.96 -6.74 10.59
N LEU A 94 -11.32 -7.88 10.86
CA LEU A 94 -12.03 -9.15 10.98
C LEU A 94 -12.97 -9.18 12.18
N MET A 95 -12.53 -8.64 13.33
CA MET A 95 -13.35 -8.53 14.54
C MET A 95 -14.56 -7.59 14.36
N ALA A 96 -14.39 -6.50 13.61
CA ALA A 96 -15.50 -5.59 13.31
C ALA A 96 -16.44 -6.18 12.24
N ALA A 97 -15.89 -6.78 11.19
CA ALA A 97 -16.68 -7.27 10.06
C ALA A 97 -17.55 -8.49 10.42
N PHE A 98 -17.06 -9.38 11.26
CA PHE A 98 -17.78 -10.61 11.61
C PHE A 98 -19.15 -10.33 12.22
N PRO A 99 -19.31 -9.58 13.32
CA PRO A 99 -20.62 -9.28 13.88
C PRO A 99 -21.50 -8.44 12.92
N LEU A 100 -20.90 -7.51 12.17
CA LEU A 100 -21.62 -6.68 11.21
C LEU A 100 -22.15 -7.46 9.99
N SER A 101 -21.58 -8.62 9.71
CA SER A 101 -22.06 -9.51 8.64
C SER A 101 -23.28 -10.33 9.05
N ARG A 102 -23.55 -10.48 10.34
CA ARG A 102 -24.63 -11.34 10.88
C ARG A 102 -26.02 -10.82 10.51
N THR A 103 -27.02 -11.70 10.65
CA THR A 103 -28.43 -11.34 10.43
C THR A 103 -28.91 -10.31 11.46
N LYS A 104 -30.01 -9.60 11.15
CA LYS A 104 -30.62 -8.64 12.10
C LYS A 104 -31.13 -9.29 13.39
N LYS A 105 -31.47 -10.59 13.32
CA LYS A 105 -31.88 -11.37 14.50
C LYS A 105 -30.69 -11.66 15.42
N GLN A 106 -29.52 -11.95 14.86
CA GLN A 106 -28.29 -12.26 15.62
C GLN A 106 -27.64 -10.98 16.18
N PHE A 107 -27.69 -9.87 15.43
CA PHE A 107 -27.16 -8.57 15.87
C PHE A 107 -28.13 -7.43 15.50
N PRO A 108 -29.11 -7.10 16.36
CA PRO A 108 -30.16 -6.14 16.07
C PRO A 108 -29.67 -4.72 15.72
N HIS A 109 -28.60 -4.27 16.40
CA HIS A 109 -28.09 -2.89 16.30
C HIS A 109 -26.98 -2.73 15.26
N LYS A 110 -26.70 -3.73 14.40
CA LYS A 110 -25.60 -3.70 13.42
C LYS A 110 -25.65 -2.48 12.48
N GLU A 111 -26.84 -2.00 12.14
CA GLU A 111 -27.01 -0.85 11.24
C GLU A 111 -26.48 0.44 11.86
N ILE A 112 -26.64 0.62 13.17
CA ILE A 112 -26.10 1.79 13.89
C ILE A 112 -24.58 1.79 13.80
N PHE A 113 -23.95 0.65 14.11
CA PHE A 113 -22.49 0.53 14.01
C PHE A 113 -21.99 0.72 12.56
N MET A 114 -22.72 0.19 11.58
CA MET A 114 -22.38 0.40 10.18
C MET A 114 -22.44 1.88 9.79
N TRP A 115 -23.48 2.62 10.23
CA TRP A 115 -23.60 4.05 9.99
C TRP A 115 -22.51 4.87 10.70
N ILE A 116 -22.10 4.48 11.91
CA ILE A 116 -20.95 5.09 12.60
C ILE A 116 -19.68 4.91 11.78
N LEU A 117 -19.42 3.71 11.27
CA LEU A 117 -18.26 3.44 10.43
C LEU A 117 -18.29 4.25 9.12
N VAL A 118 -19.45 4.31 8.46
CA VAL A 118 -19.62 5.13 7.24
C VAL A 118 -19.42 6.61 7.55
N PHE A 119 -19.95 7.10 8.67
CA PHE A 119 -19.71 8.48 9.11
C PHE A 119 -18.21 8.74 9.31
N CYS A 120 -17.48 7.85 10.01
CA CYS A 120 -16.03 7.97 10.19
C CYS A 120 -15.26 7.92 8.87
N MET A 121 -15.77 7.22 7.86
CA MET A 121 -15.16 7.18 6.52
C MET A 121 -15.33 8.50 5.75
N LEU A 122 -16.49 9.14 5.90
CA LEU A 122 -16.84 10.37 5.18
C LEU A 122 -16.38 11.65 5.91
N PHE A 123 -16.32 11.60 7.24
CA PHE A 123 -15.92 12.73 8.07
C PHE A 123 -14.44 12.68 8.39
N ASN A 124 -13.73 13.75 8.02
CA ASN A 124 -12.33 13.95 8.39
C ASN A 124 -12.22 15.16 9.33
N GLY A 125 -11.80 14.94 10.56
CA GLY A 125 -11.60 15.99 11.56
C GLY A 125 -10.45 16.96 11.27
N GLY A 126 -9.65 16.68 10.25
CA GLY A 126 -8.49 17.46 9.84
C GLY A 126 -7.19 17.07 10.54
N THR A 127 -6.08 17.53 9.98
CA THR A 127 -4.72 17.19 10.43
C THR A 127 -4.40 17.71 11.82
N VAL A 128 -4.85 18.93 12.16
CA VAL A 128 -4.50 19.56 13.44
C VAL A 128 -5.16 18.84 14.64
N PRO A 129 -6.48 18.56 14.66
CA PRO A 129 -7.10 17.76 15.72
C PRO A 129 -6.49 16.35 15.82
N TRP A 130 -6.20 15.72 14.69
CA TRP A 130 -5.53 14.41 14.65
C TRP A 130 -4.15 14.47 15.30
N TYR A 131 -3.31 15.46 14.94
CA TYR A 131 -1.99 15.66 15.55
C TYR A 131 -2.05 15.88 17.04
N ILE A 132 -2.96 16.75 17.52
CA ILE A 132 -3.15 17.01 18.94
C ILE A 132 -3.52 15.73 19.68
N THR A 133 -4.39 14.92 19.10
CA THR A 133 -4.81 13.63 19.65
C THR A 133 -3.60 12.69 19.79
N MET A 134 -2.81 12.52 18.73
CA MET A 134 -1.61 11.67 18.77
C MET A 134 -0.59 12.14 19.81
N ARG A 135 -0.39 13.45 19.92
CA ARG A 135 0.48 14.08 20.94
C ARG A 135 -0.02 13.83 22.35
N ASN A 136 -1.32 14.00 22.61
CA ASN A 136 -1.90 13.78 23.92
C ASN A 136 -1.82 12.33 24.38
N TYR A 137 -1.87 11.38 23.47
CA TYR A 137 -1.64 9.96 23.76
C TYR A 137 -0.17 9.56 23.81
N HIS A 138 0.79 10.52 23.77
CA HIS A 138 2.23 10.28 23.78
C HIS A 138 2.71 9.33 22.67
N LEU A 139 2.11 9.42 21.49
CA LEU A 139 2.42 8.58 20.33
C LEU A 139 3.43 9.21 19.37
N MET A 140 4.01 10.38 19.72
CA MET A 140 5.07 11.02 18.95
C MET A 140 6.36 10.18 19.02
N ASP A 141 7.13 10.17 17.95
CA ASP A 141 8.38 9.40 17.80
C ASP A 141 8.25 7.90 18.12
N SER A 142 7.04 7.34 18.03
CA SER A 142 6.72 5.97 18.37
C SER A 142 6.25 5.18 17.15
N ILE A 143 6.67 3.91 17.06
CA ILE A 143 6.14 2.99 16.05
C ILE A 143 4.62 2.83 16.17
N TRP A 144 4.07 2.91 17.38
CA TRP A 144 2.64 2.84 17.61
C TRP A 144 1.89 4.06 17.09
N GLY A 145 2.50 5.25 17.10
CA GLY A 145 1.96 6.43 16.44
C GLY A 145 1.81 6.22 14.93
N LEU A 146 2.81 5.61 14.30
CA LEU A 146 2.81 5.29 12.87
C LEU A 146 1.82 4.16 12.51
N VAL A 147 1.52 3.25 13.45
CA VAL A 147 0.57 2.15 13.26
C VAL A 147 -0.87 2.61 13.52
N LEU A 148 -1.12 3.20 14.68
CA LEU A 148 -2.47 3.57 15.12
C LEU A 148 -2.97 4.87 14.47
N GLY A 149 -2.05 5.74 14.06
CA GLY A 149 -2.37 7.02 13.41
C GLY A 149 -3.16 6.87 12.10
N THR A 150 -3.05 5.73 11.44
CA THR A 150 -3.84 5.41 10.23
C THR A 150 -5.31 5.12 10.55
N GLY A 151 -5.61 4.64 11.76
CA GLY A 151 -6.95 4.24 12.15
C GLY A 151 -7.44 2.97 11.45
N LEU A 152 -8.73 2.67 11.67
CA LEU A 152 -9.39 1.53 11.03
C LEU A 152 -9.83 1.88 9.61
N GLN A 153 -9.40 1.08 8.63
CA GLN A 153 -9.80 1.25 7.24
C GLN A 153 -11.22 0.71 7.03
N VAL A 154 -12.20 1.60 7.08
CA VAL A 154 -13.64 1.24 6.96
C VAL A 154 -13.95 0.55 5.64
N PHE A 155 -13.30 0.93 4.54
CA PHE A 155 -13.43 0.23 3.26
C PHE A 155 -13.14 -1.27 3.38
N ASN A 156 -12.06 -1.63 4.08
CA ASN A 156 -11.68 -3.02 4.32
C ASN A 156 -12.71 -3.76 5.20
N VAL A 157 -13.30 -3.07 6.17
CA VAL A 157 -14.40 -3.64 6.98
C VAL A 157 -15.61 -3.93 6.12
N ILE A 158 -16.03 -3.00 5.24
CA ILE A 158 -17.18 -3.18 4.35
C ILE A 158 -16.93 -4.35 3.38
N LEU A 159 -15.73 -4.44 2.82
CA LEU A 159 -15.32 -5.54 1.95
C LEU A 159 -15.43 -6.89 2.67
N ALA A 160 -14.91 -6.98 3.90
CA ALA A 160 -14.98 -8.18 4.72
C ALA A 160 -16.43 -8.54 5.11
N VAL A 161 -17.25 -7.54 5.49
CA VAL A 161 -18.68 -7.74 5.78
C VAL A 161 -19.41 -8.35 4.58
N ASN A 162 -19.19 -7.81 3.38
CA ASN A 162 -19.83 -8.30 2.17
C ASN A 162 -19.39 -9.73 1.85
N PHE A 163 -18.12 -10.05 2.05
CA PHE A 163 -17.63 -11.40 1.83
C PHE A 163 -18.23 -12.40 2.83
N PHE A 164 -18.22 -12.07 4.13
CA PHE A 164 -18.79 -12.92 5.16
C PHE A 164 -20.29 -13.16 5.01
N LYS A 165 -21.05 -12.17 4.48
CA LYS A 165 -22.48 -12.34 4.16
C LYS A 165 -22.75 -13.35 3.06
N ASN A 166 -21.79 -13.58 2.17
CA ASN A 166 -21.93 -14.51 1.05
C ASN A 166 -21.48 -15.94 1.39
N LEU A 167 -20.98 -16.18 2.61
CA LEU A 167 -20.66 -17.54 3.06
C LEU A 167 -21.96 -18.35 3.28
N PRO A 168 -21.97 -19.65 2.98
CA PRO A 168 -23.13 -20.51 3.23
C PRO A 168 -23.50 -20.54 4.72
N SER A 169 -24.77 -20.29 5.03
CA SER A 169 -25.28 -20.27 6.43
C SER A 169 -25.25 -21.64 7.09
N GLU A 170 -25.33 -22.69 6.27
CA GLU A 170 -25.31 -24.10 6.71
C GLU A 170 -24.03 -24.44 7.49
N LEU A 171 -22.91 -23.84 7.13
CA LEU A 171 -21.63 -24.05 7.83
C LEU A 171 -21.62 -23.41 9.20
N GLU A 172 -22.28 -22.28 9.36
CA GLU A 172 -22.46 -21.61 10.63
C GLU A 172 -23.41 -22.41 11.54
N GLU A 173 -24.54 -22.87 10.99
CA GLU A 173 -25.50 -23.69 11.71
C GLU A 173 -24.88 -25.00 12.20
N ALA A 174 -24.11 -25.68 11.34
CA ALA A 174 -23.37 -26.89 11.74
C ALA A 174 -22.40 -26.63 12.90
N CYS A 175 -21.67 -25.49 12.86
CA CYS A 175 -20.77 -25.11 13.95
C CYS A 175 -21.52 -24.94 15.29
N PHE A 176 -22.71 -24.33 15.27
CA PHE A 176 -23.50 -24.15 16.49
C PHE A 176 -24.10 -25.46 16.99
N ILE A 177 -24.54 -26.37 16.11
CA ILE A 177 -25.01 -27.72 16.46
C ILE A 177 -23.88 -28.51 17.14
N ASP A 178 -22.65 -28.38 16.65
CA ASP A 178 -21.44 -28.98 17.24
C ASP A 178 -20.97 -28.31 18.55
N GLY A 179 -21.76 -27.36 19.09
CA GLY A 179 -21.44 -26.65 20.33
C GLY A 179 -20.38 -25.56 20.15
N GLY A 180 -20.06 -25.16 18.91
CA GLY A 180 -19.12 -24.07 18.63
C GLY A 180 -19.75 -22.71 18.90
N GLY A 181 -19.02 -21.81 19.59
CA GLY A 181 -19.41 -20.43 19.78
C GLY A 181 -18.95 -19.51 18.61
N PRO A 182 -19.31 -18.18 18.68
CA PRO A 182 -18.97 -17.21 17.64
C PRO A 182 -17.48 -17.11 17.30
N TRP A 183 -16.61 -17.27 18.29
CA TRP A 183 -15.15 -17.24 18.07
C TRP A 183 -14.67 -18.47 17.29
N ARG A 184 -15.20 -19.65 17.59
CA ARG A 184 -14.88 -20.86 16.83
C ARG A 184 -15.37 -20.74 15.39
N ASN A 185 -16.57 -20.21 15.19
CA ASN A 185 -17.10 -19.93 13.87
C ASN A 185 -16.19 -18.96 13.10
N LEU A 186 -15.81 -17.81 13.69
CA LEU A 186 -14.92 -16.85 13.03
C LEU A 186 -13.58 -17.48 12.66
N ILE A 187 -12.86 -18.09 13.63
CA ILE A 187 -11.47 -18.51 13.45
C ILE A 187 -11.37 -19.79 12.62
N SER A 188 -12.23 -20.78 12.90
CA SER A 188 -12.11 -22.13 12.32
C SER A 188 -12.92 -22.30 11.03
N ILE A 189 -13.89 -21.43 10.73
CA ILE A 189 -14.77 -21.56 9.56
C ILE A 189 -14.67 -20.32 8.67
N CYS A 190 -15.05 -19.15 9.17
CA CYS A 190 -15.16 -17.96 8.33
C CYS A 190 -13.81 -17.50 7.76
N ILE A 191 -12.77 -17.38 8.59
CA ILE A 191 -11.43 -16.95 8.15
C ILE A 191 -10.81 -17.92 7.14
N PRO A 192 -10.79 -19.26 7.36
CA PRO A 192 -10.28 -20.20 6.38
C PRO A 192 -11.01 -20.19 5.04
N LEU A 193 -12.34 -20.04 5.04
CA LEU A 193 -13.13 -19.93 3.81
C LEU A 193 -12.95 -18.59 3.12
N ALA A 194 -12.61 -17.55 3.88
CA ALA A 194 -12.40 -16.19 3.38
C ALA A 194 -10.92 -15.89 3.03
N LYS A 195 -10.06 -16.88 2.86
CA LYS A 195 -8.63 -16.68 2.51
C LYS A 195 -8.40 -15.69 1.38
N PRO A 196 -9.14 -15.72 0.25
CA PRO A 196 -8.95 -14.75 -0.83
C PRO A 196 -9.22 -13.31 -0.38
N MET A 197 -10.29 -13.08 0.38
CA MET A 197 -10.63 -11.76 0.94
C MET A 197 -9.58 -11.31 1.95
N VAL A 198 -9.14 -12.18 2.86
CA VAL A 198 -8.10 -11.90 3.86
C VAL A 198 -6.80 -11.48 3.17
N ALA A 199 -6.38 -12.21 2.12
CA ALA A 199 -5.20 -11.87 1.34
C ALA A 199 -5.33 -10.51 0.63
N THR A 200 -6.51 -10.20 0.08
CA THR A 200 -6.80 -8.92 -0.57
C THR A 200 -6.70 -7.75 0.42
N ILE A 201 -7.34 -7.86 1.58
CA ILE A 201 -7.30 -6.83 2.61
C ILE A 201 -5.89 -6.66 3.16
N ALA A 202 -5.16 -7.76 3.38
CA ALA A 202 -3.76 -7.72 3.81
C ALA A 202 -2.91 -6.95 2.80
N LEU A 203 -3.07 -7.22 1.48
CA LEU A 203 -2.37 -6.50 0.43
C LEU A 203 -2.65 -4.99 0.48
N PHE A 204 -3.93 -4.60 0.49
CA PHE A 204 -4.30 -3.18 0.54
C PHE A 204 -3.70 -2.48 1.77
N THR A 205 -3.75 -3.15 2.91
CA THR A 205 -3.21 -2.63 4.15
C THR A 205 -1.68 -2.52 4.12
N MET A 206 -0.98 -3.55 3.61
CA MET A 206 0.49 -3.53 3.45
C MET A 206 0.93 -2.41 2.53
N VAL A 207 0.31 -2.28 1.35
CA VAL A 207 0.66 -1.24 0.36
C VAL A 207 0.39 0.15 0.92
N MET A 208 -0.70 0.33 1.66
CA MET A 208 -1.01 1.60 2.30
C MET A 208 0.04 1.98 3.35
N TYR A 209 0.38 1.07 4.29
CA TYR A 209 1.41 1.35 5.30
C TYR A 209 2.78 1.57 4.69
N TRP A 210 3.09 0.87 3.60
CA TRP A 210 4.37 1.04 2.89
C TRP A 210 4.50 2.41 2.25
N ASN A 211 3.45 2.89 1.57
CA ASN A 211 3.48 4.15 0.80
C ASN A 211 3.19 5.40 1.64
N GLU A 212 2.71 5.24 2.86
CA GLU A 212 2.32 6.35 3.69
C GLU A 212 3.56 7.08 4.26
N PHE A 213 3.72 8.36 3.92
CA PHE A 213 4.85 9.22 4.33
C PHE A 213 4.44 10.35 5.28
N PHE A 214 3.20 10.83 5.18
CA PHE A 214 2.74 12.03 5.86
C PHE A 214 2.75 11.88 7.39
N GLN A 215 2.33 10.72 7.89
CA GLN A 215 2.35 10.47 9.33
C GLN A 215 3.78 10.47 9.89
N GLY A 216 4.72 9.89 9.15
CA GLY A 216 6.14 9.96 9.52
C GLY A 216 6.65 11.39 9.57
N MET A 217 6.23 12.24 8.61
CA MET A 217 6.61 13.65 8.56
C MET A 217 6.04 14.46 9.74
N VAL A 218 4.81 14.14 10.19
CA VAL A 218 4.11 14.90 11.22
C VAL A 218 4.39 14.37 12.63
N LEU A 219 4.49 13.05 12.81
CA LEU A 219 4.62 12.41 14.12
C LEU A 219 6.07 12.12 14.54
N SER A 220 7.03 12.16 13.62
CA SER A 220 8.42 11.89 13.93
C SER A 220 9.22 13.19 13.94
N THR A 221 9.86 13.49 15.08
CA THR A 221 10.69 14.69 15.25
C THR A 221 12.18 14.41 14.98
N ARG A 222 12.56 13.12 14.98
CA ARG A 222 13.94 12.66 14.79
C ARG A 222 14.06 11.92 13.47
N GLN A 223 15.10 12.20 12.71
CA GLN A 223 15.38 11.50 11.45
C GLN A 223 15.53 9.98 11.64
N SER A 224 16.07 9.55 12.78
CA SER A 224 16.19 8.14 13.16
C SER A 224 14.84 7.42 13.35
N SER A 225 13.72 8.16 13.43
CA SER A 225 12.36 7.63 13.57
C SER A 225 11.57 7.66 12.26
N TYR A 226 12.18 8.12 11.15
CA TYR A 226 11.48 8.23 9.88
C TYR A 226 11.27 6.87 9.21
N PRO A 227 10.05 6.56 8.76
CA PRO A 227 9.82 5.51 7.78
C PRO A 227 10.51 5.85 6.45
N LEU A 228 10.78 4.85 5.63
CA LEU A 228 11.50 5.00 4.37
C LEU A 228 10.86 6.03 3.42
N GLN A 229 9.54 6.02 3.28
CA GLN A 229 8.85 6.97 2.39
C GLN A 229 8.97 8.41 2.90
N THR A 230 8.92 8.61 4.22
CA THR A 230 9.18 9.93 4.83
C THR A 230 10.61 10.37 4.60
N TYR A 231 11.58 9.46 4.78
CA TYR A 231 13.00 9.73 4.53
C TYR A 231 13.24 10.15 3.08
N ILE A 232 12.68 9.41 2.11
CA ILE A 232 12.80 9.73 0.67
C ILE A 232 12.11 11.06 0.35
N GLN A 233 10.91 11.29 0.89
CA GLN A 233 10.16 12.54 0.67
C GLN A 233 10.93 13.76 1.16
N GLN A 234 11.57 13.68 2.32
CA GLN A 234 12.42 14.75 2.86
C GLN A 234 13.62 15.06 1.95
N MET A 235 14.19 14.05 1.30
CA MET A 235 15.29 14.26 0.36
C MET A 235 14.84 14.98 -0.92
N VAL A 236 13.67 14.62 -1.44
CA VAL A 236 13.15 15.17 -2.71
C VAL A 236 12.60 16.58 -2.51
N VAL A 237 11.93 16.85 -1.39
CA VAL A 237 11.24 18.15 -1.13
C VAL A 237 12.18 19.23 -0.62
N THR A 238 13.38 18.91 -0.15
CA THR A 238 14.33 19.91 0.40
C THR A 238 14.91 20.87 -0.65
N LEU A 239 14.58 20.70 -1.93
CA LEU A 239 15.04 21.57 -3.01
C LEU A 239 13.87 22.38 -3.62
N ASP A 240 13.28 23.28 -2.83
CA ASP A 240 12.38 24.29 -3.39
C ASP A 240 13.22 25.40 -4.08
N TYR A 241 13.46 25.22 -5.37
CA TYR A 241 14.21 26.16 -6.19
C TYR A 241 13.54 27.54 -6.31
N SER A 242 12.24 27.66 -5.97
CA SER A 242 11.49 28.90 -6.08
C SER A 242 11.93 29.98 -5.08
N THR A 243 12.55 29.57 -3.99
CA THR A 243 13.02 30.46 -2.92
C THR A 243 14.53 30.70 -2.93
N MET A 244 15.26 30.09 -3.89
CA MET A 244 16.73 30.11 -3.95
C MET A 244 17.25 31.15 -4.96
N ASN A 245 18.39 31.80 -4.62
CA ASN A 245 19.15 32.64 -5.54
C ASN A 245 19.84 31.78 -6.61
N VAL A 246 20.22 32.37 -7.74
CA VAL A 246 20.89 31.69 -8.86
C VAL A 246 22.18 30.97 -8.41
N GLU A 247 22.94 31.55 -7.50
CA GLU A 247 24.14 30.91 -6.92
C GLU A 247 23.80 29.72 -6.03
N GLN A 248 22.74 29.82 -5.23
CA GLN A 248 22.24 28.73 -4.38
C GLN A 248 21.67 27.59 -5.23
N ILE A 249 20.96 27.90 -6.32
CA ILE A 249 20.49 26.92 -7.29
C ILE A 249 21.68 26.20 -7.94
N ALA A 250 22.71 26.93 -8.35
CA ALA A 250 23.91 26.33 -8.95
C ALA A 250 24.68 25.44 -7.97
N GLN A 251 24.74 25.81 -6.69
CA GLN A 251 25.32 24.96 -5.64
C GLN A 251 24.44 23.76 -5.34
N ALA A 252 23.13 23.92 -5.23
CA ALA A 252 22.17 22.83 -5.02
C ALA A 252 22.21 21.82 -6.17
N MET A 253 22.29 22.29 -7.43
CA MET A 253 22.49 21.43 -8.60
C MET A 253 23.82 20.67 -8.56
N LYS A 254 24.87 21.24 -8.04
CA LYS A 254 26.17 20.57 -7.84
C LYS A 254 26.10 19.51 -6.74
N LEU A 255 25.31 19.73 -5.70
CA LEU A 255 25.11 18.82 -4.57
C LEU A 255 24.08 17.74 -4.88
N ASN A 256 23.14 18.05 -5.81
CA ASN A 256 22.06 17.13 -6.16
C ASN A 256 22.61 15.85 -6.82
N ASN A 257 22.36 14.73 -6.20
CA ASN A 257 22.79 13.44 -6.68
C ASN A 257 21.61 12.62 -7.20
N LEU A 258 21.01 13.07 -8.31
CA LEU A 258 19.86 12.42 -8.94
C LEU A 258 20.03 10.91 -9.13
N SER A 259 21.27 10.44 -9.39
CA SER A 259 21.55 9.00 -9.49
C SER A 259 21.35 8.30 -8.15
N LEU A 260 21.80 8.91 -7.04
CA LEU A 260 21.64 8.36 -5.69
C LEU A 260 20.17 8.37 -5.25
N ASP A 261 19.47 9.47 -5.49
CA ASP A 261 18.04 9.60 -5.15
C ASP A 261 17.20 8.60 -5.96
N SER A 262 17.50 8.45 -7.25
CA SER A 262 16.86 7.44 -8.10
C SER A 262 17.14 6.01 -7.60
N ALA A 263 18.35 5.72 -7.13
CA ALA A 263 18.66 4.42 -6.55
C ALA A 263 17.89 4.16 -5.25
N LYS A 264 17.74 5.16 -4.37
CA LYS A 264 16.92 5.05 -3.15
C LYS A 264 15.44 4.83 -3.47
N ILE A 265 14.90 5.58 -4.44
CA ILE A 265 13.53 5.40 -4.93
C ILE A 265 13.34 3.99 -5.50
N PHE A 266 14.28 3.52 -6.34
CA PHE A 266 14.19 2.19 -6.93
C PHE A 266 14.20 1.07 -5.88
N ILE A 267 15.10 1.15 -4.88
CA ILE A 267 15.14 0.19 -3.76
C ILE A 267 13.81 0.21 -2.99
N ALA A 268 13.23 1.39 -2.77
CA ALA A 268 11.94 1.51 -2.08
C ALA A 268 10.77 0.89 -2.85
N MET A 269 10.87 0.73 -4.17
CA MET A 269 9.85 0.06 -4.98
C MET A 269 9.95 -1.46 -4.92
N ILE A 270 11.14 -2.02 -4.66
CA ILE A 270 11.40 -3.47 -4.71
C ILE A 270 10.44 -4.29 -3.83
N PRO A 271 10.20 -3.95 -2.54
CA PRO A 271 9.30 -4.74 -1.71
C PRO A 271 7.88 -4.84 -2.27
N VAL A 272 7.35 -3.75 -2.82
CA VAL A 272 6.01 -3.76 -3.44
C VAL A 272 6.00 -4.62 -4.70
N LEU A 273 7.03 -4.50 -5.54
CA LEU A 273 7.17 -5.29 -6.77
C LEU A 273 7.29 -6.80 -6.47
N ILE A 274 7.95 -7.17 -5.37
CA ILE A 274 8.08 -8.58 -4.96
C ILE A 274 6.76 -9.11 -4.39
N VAL A 275 6.11 -8.35 -3.51
CA VAL A 275 4.91 -8.82 -2.80
C VAL A 275 3.71 -8.94 -3.73
N TYR A 276 3.58 -8.05 -4.72
CA TYR A 276 2.42 -7.98 -5.61
C TYR A 276 2.12 -9.30 -6.36
N PRO A 277 3.07 -9.99 -7.03
CA PRO A 277 2.78 -11.23 -7.75
C PRO A 277 2.28 -12.37 -6.86
N PHE A 278 2.77 -12.42 -5.61
CA PHE A 278 2.32 -13.45 -4.66
C PHE A 278 0.86 -13.27 -4.22
N LEU A 279 0.40 -12.03 -4.15
CA LEU A 279 -0.95 -11.70 -3.71
C LEU A 279 -1.93 -11.61 -4.88
N GLN A 280 -1.45 -11.31 -6.09
CA GLN A 280 -2.27 -11.22 -7.30
C GLN A 280 -3.07 -12.50 -7.58
N ARG A 281 -2.49 -13.68 -7.34
CA ARG A 281 -3.19 -14.98 -7.54
C ARG A 281 -4.47 -15.09 -6.69
N TYR A 282 -4.46 -14.56 -5.47
CA TYR A 282 -5.65 -14.56 -4.61
C TYR A 282 -6.71 -13.54 -5.03
N PHE A 283 -6.26 -12.48 -5.71
CA PHE A 283 -7.14 -11.43 -6.23
C PHE A 283 -7.97 -11.91 -7.43
N VAL A 284 -7.35 -12.63 -8.35
CA VAL A 284 -8.01 -13.18 -9.54
C VAL A 284 -9.11 -14.17 -9.11
N ASP A 285 -8.83 -15.03 -8.13
CA ASP A 285 -9.81 -16.00 -7.62
C ASP A 285 -10.95 -15.33 -6.83
N GLY A 286 -10.68 -14.23 -6.13
CA GLY A 286 -11.66 -13.51 -5.30
C GLY A 286 -12.67 -12.70 -6.10
N ILE A 287 -12.27 -12.11 -7.22
CA ILE A 287 -13.17 -11.31 -8.09
C ILE A 287 -14.14 -12.22 -8.86
N THR A 288 -13.69 -13.40 -9.27
CA THR A 288 -14.54 -14.35 -10.01
C THR A 288 -15.66 -14.92 -9.15
N LEU A 289 -15.47 -15.11 -7.84
CA LEU A 289 -16.49 -15.56 -6.90
C LEU A 289 -17.61 -14.54 -6.67
N GLY A 290 -17.34 -13.25 -6.87
CA GLY A 290 -18.34 -12.17 -6.78
C GLY A 290 -19.16 -11.96 -8.06
N SER A 291 -18.68 -12.42 -9.21
CA SER A 291 -19.29 -12.17 -10.52
C SER A 291 -20.24 -13.30 -11.03
N VAL A 292 -20.31 -14.44 -10.34
CA VAL A 292 -21.11 -15.61 -10.76
C VAL A 292 -22.50 -15.63 -10.11
N LYS A 293 -23.09 -14.48 -9.80
CA LYS A 293 -24.53 -14.35 -9.49
C LYS A 293 -25.16 -13.35 -10.47
N GLY A 294 -25.30 -13.78 -11.71
CA GLY A 294 -26.13 -13.21 -12.73
C GLY A 294 -26.83 -14.34 -13.45
#